data_5c5f6afefdaa1349b8df065c3f69b786
#
_entry.id   5c5f6afefdaa1349b8df065c3f69b786
#
_cell.length_a   1.000
_cell.length_b   1.000
_cell.length_c   1.000
_cell.angle_alpha   90.00
_cell.angle_beta   90.00
_cell.angle_gamma   90.00
#
_symmetry.space_group_name_H-M   'P 1'
#
loop_
_entity.id
_entity.type
_entity.pdbx_description
1 polymer ?
#
loop_
_entity_poly.entity_id
_entity_poly.type
_entity_poly.pdbx_seq_one_letter_code
_entity_poly.pdbx_strand_id
1 'polypeptide(L)'
;MLDFTTLPYVDDRFKAVRRETVQVRVGDALIGGNAPILVQSMTTTKPKDVEKTVAETLALAKVGCGLVRITAPTFADAAGLEEVMKRVRAAGCKVPVSADIHFQPKAAFEALKWVEKVRINPGNFVDTGILTLDQQTDKSFDEGKEKVAEAFTPFVQEAKRLGRAIRIGVNHGSLSARMIYRYGDTVEGMVESAIEYLAVCEAEHFDQVVLSLKSSNPRVAISAYRLLAARLKQEHFKPYPFHVGVTEAGAGSDGRLKSAAGIGALLLDGLADTIRVSLTEDPVAEVPVAQELIKACELKADAPKFAVPVLEKDPYHYERRETIPVTLAGVKIGGSEPVRVGMKADAVSLTGERRNAEFALPGLDAKPVVEFKDPMDIAGFAANPNAVPEGSLFCYTGPEMVMGVRALASALAAADRKDPILLYAKITDSEKDTLRVSADIGSLVTDGLGDAVVIDGYKNPKDSVILAFDILQAAYCRRSKTNFISCPSCGRTLYDIQQVMGKIKARFGHLQDISIGIMGCIVNGPGEMADADFGYVGGGPGRITLFEGKTAVKKNIPEEDAIEELVNLIKERGRWQEP
;
A
#
# COMPACT_ATOMS: atom_id res chain seq x y z
N MET A 1 -9.15 -24.69 -8.89
CA MET A 1 -8.52 -23.39 -8.61
C MET A 1 -7.38 -23.24 -9.61
N LEU A 2 -7.32 -22.15 -10.37
CA LEU A 2 -6.21 -21.93 -11.31
C LEU A 2 -4.94 -21.72 -10.50
N ASP A 3 -3.85 -22.35 -10.90
CA ASP A 3 -2.55 -22.10 -10.30
C ASP A 3 -2.00 -20.77 -10.87
N PHE A 4 -1.99 -19.72 -10.04
CA PHE A 4 -1.53 -18.39 -10.43
C PHE A 4 -0.05 -18.17 -10.10
N THR A 5 0.57 -19.08 -9.37
CA THR A 5 1.90 -18.91 -8.78
C THR A 5 3.00 -18.74 -9.82
N THR A 6 2.79 -19.22 -11.04
CA THR A 6 3.75 -19.17 -12.15
C THR A 6 3.47 -18.06 -13.17
N LEU A 7 2.38 -17.27 -13.02
CA LEU A 7 2.06 -16.21 -13.97
C LEU A 7 3.00 -15.01 -13.80
N PRO A 8 3.63 -14.52 -14.88
CA PRO A 8 4.47 -13.33 -14.79
C PRO A 8 3.60 -12.06 -14.75
N TYR A 9 3.79 -11.21 -13.73
CA TYR A 9 3.14 -9.90 -13.61
C TYR A 9 3.86 -8.79 -14.40
N VAL A 10 5.14 -9.00 -14.73
CA VAL A 10 5.98 -8.18 -15.61
C VAL A 10 6.79 -9.12 -16.51
N ASP A 11 7.26 -8.60 -17.65
CA ASP A 11 8.00 -9.42 -18.61
C ASP A 11 9.39 -9.81 -18.10
N ASP A 12 10.03 -8.97 -17.30
CA ASP A 12 11.34 -9.21 -16.69
C ASP A 12 11.39 -8.61 -15.27
N ARG A 13 11.51 -9.45 -14.27
CA ARG A 13 11.58 -9.03 -12.84
C ARG A 13 12.91 -8.37 -12.45
N PHE A 14 13.90 -8.48 -13.30
CA PHE A 14 15.23 -7.91 -13.09
C PHE A 14 15.44 -6.64 -13.92
N LYS A 15 14.41 -6.16 -14.62
CA LYS A 15 14.45 -4.94 -15.41
C LYS A 15 13.33 -3.99 -15.00
N ALA A 16 13.71 -2.81 -14.54
CA ALA A 16 12.78 -1.75 -14.19
C ALA A 16 12.20 -1.13 -15.46
N VAL A 17 11.02 -1.57 -15.89
CA VAL A 17 10.30 -1.02 -17.05
C VAL A 17 8.86 -0.74 -16.66
N ARG A 18 8.38 0.46 -16.94
CA ARG A 18 6.98 0.79 -16.74
C ARG A 18 6.11 -0.05 -17.67
N ARG A 19 5.08 -0.68 -17.11
CA ARG A 19 4.09 -1.46 -17.86
C ARG A 19 3.35 -0.56 -18.85
N GLU A 20 3.25 -0.97 -20.09
CA GLU A 20 2.39 -0.31 -21.08
C GLU A 20 0.93 -0.45 -20.65
N THR A 21 0.19 0.65 -20.70
CA THR A 21 -1.22 0.69 -20.33
C THR A 21 -2.04 1.49 -21.33
N VAL A 22 -3.34 1.24 -21.39
CA VAL A 22 -4.26 2.12 -22.12
C VAL A 22 -4.28 3.50 -21.47
N GLN A 23 -4.48 4.53 -22.27
CA GLN A 23 -4.56 5.90 -21.78
C GLN A 23 -6.01 6.25 -21.42
N VAL A 24 -6.24 6.66 -20.20
CA VAL A 24 -7.54 7.11 -19.68
C VAL A 24 -7.54 8.63 -19.54
N ARG A 25 -8.51 9.28 -20.15
CA ARG A 25 -8.71 10.73 -20.04
C ARG A 25 -9.65 11.06 -18.89
N VAL A 26 -9.23 11.98 -18.01
CA VAL A 26 -10.05 12.50 -16.90
C VAL A 26 -10.02 14.03 -16.98
N GLY A 27 -10.99 14.61 -17.65
CA GLY A 27 -10.94 16.03 -18.03
C GLY A 27 -9.70 16.32 -18.89
N ASP A 28 -8.86 17.25 -18.45
CA ASP A 28 -7.60 17.59 -19.12
C ASP A 28 -6.44 16.68 -18.71
N ALA A 29 -6.59 15.85 -17.66
CA ALA A 29 -5.55 14.95 -17.22
C ALA A 29 -5.58 13.61 -17.96
N LEU A 30 -4.40 12.99 -18.10
CA LEU A 30 -4.20 11.68 -18.70
C LEU A 30 -3.62 10.72 -17.64
N ILE A 31 -4.13 9.50 -17.57
CA ILE A 31 -3.65 8.43 -16.70
C ILE A 31 -3.29 7.24 -17.56
N GLY A 32 -2.10 6.67 -17.38
CA GLY A 32 -1.61 5.57 -18.19
C GLY A 32 -1.05 5.96 -19.54
N GLY A 33 -0.77 5.01 -20.39
CA GLY A 33 0.01 5.20 -21.61
C GLY A 33 1.39 5.76 -21.29
N ASN A 34 1.82 6.75 -22.07
CA ASN A 34 3.09 7.45 -21.87
C ASN A 34 2.96 8.71 -20.97
N ALA A 35 1.78 8.95 -20.36
CA ALA A 35 1.61 10.10 -19.48
C ALA A 35 2.47 9.96 -18.20
N PRO A 36 2.96 11.08 -17.62
CA PRO A 36 3.61 11.06 -16.33
C PRO A 36 2.70 10.45 -15.25
N ILE A 37 3.30 9.86 -14.22
CA ILE A 37 2.54 9.31 -13.09
C ILE A 37 1.82 10.46 -12.38
N LEU A 38 0.48 10.35 -12.29
CA LEU A 38 -0.38 11.41 -11.77
C LEU A 38 -0.50 11.31 -10.25
N VAL A 39 -0.28 12.41 -9.54
CA VAL A 39 -0.52 12.50 -8.09
C VAL A 39 -1.97 12.85 -7.81
N GLN A 40 -2.60 12.09 -6.90
CA GLN A 40 -3.96 12.35 -6.41
C GLN A 40 -3.94 12.60 -4.90
N SER A 41 -4.89 13.42 -4.44
CA SER A 41 -5.27 13.53 -3.05
C SER A 41 -6.79 13.73 -2.92
N MET A 42 -7.31 13.91 -1.71
CA MET A 42 -8.75 14.08 -1.53
C MET A 42 -9.08 15.09 -0.45
N THR A 43 -10.26 15.71 -0.58
CA THR A 43 -10.80 16.61 0.44
C THR A 43 -11.27 15.85 1.68
N THR A 44 -11.24 16.53 2.82
CA THR A 44 -11.79 16.04 4.09
C THR A 44 -13.21 16.54 4.34
N THR A 45 -13.64 17.55 3.60
CA THR A 45 -14.95 18.18 3.70
C THR A 45 -16.05 17.41 2.97
N LYS A 46 -17.30 17.73 3.32
CA LYS A 46 -18.50 17.19 2.64
C LYS A 46 -18.93 18.13 1.51
N PRO A 47 -19.37 17.63 0.34
CA PRO A 47 -19.82 18.46 -0.78
C PRO A 47 -20.93 19.47 -0.44
N LYS A 48 -21.78 19.16 0.55
CA LYS A 48 -22.80 20.09 1.07
C LYS A 48 -22.22 21.33 1.76
N ASP A 49 -20.98 21.25 2.28
CA ASP A 49 -20.21 22.42 2.73
C ASP A 49 -19.39 22.94 1.55
N VAL A 50 -20.09 23.59 0.63
CA VAL A 50 -19.55 24.01 -0.67
C VAL A 50 -18.33 24.89 -0.50
N GLU A 51 -18.37 25.88 0.41
CA GLU A 51 -17.28 26.85 0.62
C GLU A 51 -15.98 26.13 1.00
N LYS A 52 -16.05 25.26 2.01
CA LYS A 52 -14.88 24.50 2.47
C LYS A 52 -14.37 23.54 1.43
N THR A 53 -15.27 22.83 0.73
CA THR A 53 -14.89 21.84 -0.29
C THR A 53 -14.21 22.52 -1.49
N VAL A 54 -14.70 23.70 -1.90
CA VAL A 54 -14.04 24.52 -2.93
C VAL A 54 -12.67 24.98 -2.46
N ALA A 55 -12.56 25.51 -1.22
CA ALA A 55 -11.28 25.97 -0.68
C ALA A 55 -10.23 24.86 -0.62
N GLU A 56 -10.58 23.67 -0.11
CA GLU A 56 -9.66 22.49 -0.10
C GLU A 56 -9.30 22.03 -1.51
N THR A 57 -10.25 22.02 -2.44
CA THR A 57 -9.98 21.64 -3.85
C THR A 57 -8.98 22.59 -4.49
N LEU A 58 -9.12 23.90 -4.29
CA LEU A 58 -8.20 24.91 -4.80
C LEU A 58 -6.83 24.82 -4.12
N ALA A 59 -6.79 24.57 -2.81
CA ALA A 59 -5.54 24.39 -2.08
C ALA A 59 -4.75 23.16 -2.59
N LEU A 60 -5.41 22.03 -2.82
CA LEU A 60 -4.80 20.84 -3.41
C LEU A 60 -4.30 21.10 -4.82
N ALA A 61 -5.07 21.79 -5.66
CA ALA A 61 -4.65 22.15 -7.01
C ALA A 61 -3.41 23.04 -6.99
N LYS A 62 -3.33 23.99 -6.05
CA LYS A 62 -2.20 24.92 -5.91
C LYS A 62 -0.87 24.23 -5.60
N VAL A 63 -0.88 23.12 -4.84
CA VAL A 63 0.34 22.34 -4.55
C VAL A 63 0.66 21.29 -5.61
N GLY A 64 -0.05 21.30 -6.76
CA GLY A 64 0.23 20.42 -7.89
C GLY A 64 -0.47 19.05 -7.83
N CYS A 65 -1.57 18.92 -7.08
CA CYS A 65 -2.43 17.75 -7.17
C CYS A 65 -3.03 17.64 -8.58
N GLY A 66 -2.76 16.55 -9.27
CA GLY A 66 -3.21 16.34 -10.66
C GLY A 66 -4.65 15.85 -10.78
N LEU A 67 -5.25 15.35 -9.71
CA LEU A 67 -6.64 14.92 -9.62
C LEU A 67 -7.13 14.96 -8.17
N VAL A 68 -8.14 15.78 -7.90
CA VAL A 68 -8.74 15.88 -6.56
C VAL A 68 -9.92 14.93 -6.44
N ARG A 69 -9.98 14.18 -5.31
CA ARG A 69 -11.10 13.28 -5.02
C ARG A 69 -11.97 13.86 -3.92
N ILE A 70 -13.28 13.84 -4.12
CA ILE A 70 -14.29 14.32 -3.17
C ILE A 70 -15.21 13.15 -2.82
N THR A 71 -15.40 12.88 -1.51
CA THR A 71 -16.32 11.84 -1.06
C THR A 71 -17.76 12.35 -1.13
N ALA A 72 -18.65 11.62 -1.82
CA ALA A 72 -20.06 11.93 -1.92
C ALA A 72 -20.92 10.71 -1.51
N PRO A 73 -21.11 10.47 -0.19
CA PRO A 73 -21.71 9.24 0.32
C PRO A 73 -23.20 9.14 0.09
N THR A 74 -23.90 10.25 -0.13
CA THR A 74 -25.36 10.30 -0.35
C THR A 74 -25.70 10.94 -1.68
N PHE A 75 -26.95 10.75 -2.14
CA PHE A 75 -27.46 11.44 -3.33
C PHE A 75 -27.38 12.97 -3.18
N ALA A 76 -27.68 13.49 -1.99
CA ALA A 76 -27.62 14.93 -1.71
C ALA A 76 -26.17 15.47 -1.78
N ASP A 77 -25.18 14.67 -1.32
CA ASP A 77 -23.76 15.03 -1.47
C ASP A 77 -23.34 15.01 -2.94
N ALA A 78 -23.79 14.02 -3.72
CA ALA A 78 -23.52 13.94 -5.14
C ALA A 78 -24.13 15.11 -5.93
N ALA A 79 -25.36 15.51 -5.60
CA ALA A 79 -25.99 16.70 -6.17
C ALA A 79 -25.25 18.00 -5.78
N GLY A 80 -24.71 18.07 -4.55
CA GLY A 80 -23.90 19.22 -4.10
C GLY A 80 -22.62 19.43 -4.90
N LEU A 81 -22.13 18.41 -5.61
CA LEU A 81 -20.98 18.54 -6.51
C LEU A 81 -21.23 19.54 -7.65
N GLU A 82 -22.48 19.76 -8.06
CA GLU A 82 -22.81 20.76 -9.06
C GLU A 82 -22.27 22.15 -8.69
N GLU A 83 -22.61 22.62 -7.50
CA GLU A 83 -22.21 23.95 -7.04
C GLU A 83 -20.71 24.02 -6.74
N VAL A 84 -20.14 22.96 -6.17
CA VAL A 84 -18.68 22.85 -5.95
C VAL A 84 -17.96 23.00 -7.29
N MET A 85 -18.35 22.25 -8.31
CA MET A 85 -17.68 22.29 -9.63
C MET A 85 -17.86 23.64 -10.31
N LYS A 86 -19.05 24.26 -10.27
CA LYS A 86 -19.28 25.61 -10.81
C LYS A 86 -18.30 26.63 -10.20
N ARG A 87 -18.14 26.62 -8.87
CA ARG A 87 -17.25 27.57 -8.18
C ARG A 87 -15.77 27.27 -8.42
N VAL A 88 -15.36 25.99 -8.42
CA VAL A 88 -13.99 25.61 -8.76
C VAL A 88 -13.64 26.08 -10.17
N ARG A 89 -14.52 25.90 -11.14
CA ARG A 89 -14.32 26.38 -12.53
C ARG A 89 -14.37 27.91 -12.65
N ALA A 90 -15.27 28.58 -11.92
CA ALA A 90 -15.34 30.04 -11.85
C ALA A 90 -14.05 30.66 -11.26
N ALA A 91 -13.37 29.97 -10.35
CA ALA A 91 -12.06 30.34 -9.83
C ALA A 91 -10.90 30.10 -10.84
N GLY A 92 -11.18 29.68 -12.06
CA GLY A 92 -10.19 29.39 -13.11
C GLY A 92 -9.44 28.07 -12.92
N CYS A 93 -9.80 27.26 -11.93
CA CYS A 93 -9.14 26.00 -11.65
C CYS A 93 -9.65 24.89 -12.59
N LYS A 94 -8.73 24.25 -13.33
CA LYS A 94 -9.01 23.18 -14.29
C LYS A 94 -8.72 21.78 -13.75
N VAL A 95 -8.28 21.65 -12.48
CA VAL A 95 -7.97 20.33 -11.91
C VAL A 95 -9.19 19.42 -12.04
N PRO A 96 -9.05 18.22 -12.61
CA PRO A 96 -10.16 17.28 -12.69
C PRO A 96 -10.55 16.78 -11.29
N VAL A 97 -11.83 16.44 -11.13
CA VAL A 97 -12.39 15.96 -9.87
C VAL A 97 -12.93 14.55 -10.05
N SER A 98 -12.72 13.73 -9.04
CA SER A 98 -13.26 12.37 -8.94
C SER A 98 -14.21 12.27 -7.74
N ALA A 99 -15.45 11.84 -7.95
CA ALA A 99 -16.34 11.49 -6.85
C ALA A 99 -16.03 10.09 -6.30
N ASP A 100 -16.07 9.94 -4.97
CA ASP A 100 -15.89 8.67 -4.26
C ASP A 100 -17.23 8.21 -3.68
N ILE A 101 -17.83 7.20 -4.32
CA ILE A 101 -19.19 6.73 -4.02
C ILE A 101 -19.13 5.36 -3.34
N HIS A 102 -19.98 5.19 -2.32
CA HIS A 102 -20.18 3.95 -1.59
C HIS A 102 -21.68 3.69 -1.35
N PHE A 103 -22.11 2.43 -1.40
CA PHE A 103 -23.46 1.95 -1.03
C PHE A 103 -24.66 2.53 -1.80
N GLN A 104 -24.49 3.54 -2.63
CA GLN A 104 -25.61 4.23 -3.28
C GLN A 104 -25.39 4.40 -4.78
N PRO A 105 -25.79 3.42 -5.62
CA PRO A 105 -25.68 3.55 -7.09
C PRO A 105 -26.30 4.83 -7.64
N LYS A 106 -27.46 5.26 -7.10
CA LYS A 106 -28.11 6.52 -7.53
C LYS A 106 -27.22 7.76 -7.33
N ALA A 107 -26.40 7.79 -6.27
CA ALA A 107 -25.43 8.86 -6.06
C ALA A 107 -24.31 8.81 -7.11
N ALA A 108 -23.92 7.62 -7.58
CA ALA A 108 -22.93 7.49 -8.64
C ALA A 108 -23.44 8.06 -9.97
N PHE A 109 -24.69 7.78 -10.36
CA PHE A 109 -25.32 8.37 -11.53
C PHE A 109 -25.41 9.89 -11.44
N GLU A 110 -25.77 10.41 -10.27
CA GLU A 110 -25.83 11.86 -10.05
C GLU A 110 -24.45 12.50 -10.20
N ALA A 111 -23.43 11.90 -9.58
CA ALA A 111 -22.05 12.41 -9.65
C ALA A 111 -21.49 12.46 -11.07
N LEU A 112 -21.84 11.50 -11.96
CA LEU A 112 -21.40 11.49 -13.37
C LEU A 112 -21.75 12.78 -14.12
N LYS A 113 -22.80 13.48 -13.72
CA LYS A 113 -23.22 14.74 -14.36
C LYS A 113 -22.22 15.87 -14.13
N TRP A 114 -21.53 15.85 -12.99
CA TRP A 114 -20.79 17.00 -12.47
C TRP A 114 -19.25 16.84 -12.50
N VAL A 115 -18.75 15.61 -12.32
CA VAL A 115 -17.31 15.34 -12.21
C VAL A 115 -16.76 14.54 -13.39
N GLU A 116 -15.45 14.57 -13.56
CA GLU A 116 -14.78 13.94 -14.70
C GLU A 116 -14.56 12.44 -14.49
N LYS A 117 -14.57 11.96 -13.22
CA LYS A 117 -14.41 10.54 -12.90
C LYS A 117 -15.28 10.17 -11.69
N VAL A 118 -15.83 8.96 -11.69
CA VAL A 118 -16.52 8.39 -10.54
C VAL A 118 -15.85 7.11 -10.08
N ARG A 119 -15.59 6.99 -8.79
CA ARG A 119 -15.14 5.72 -8.19
C ARG A 119 -16.33 4.99 -7.61
N ILE A 120 -16.43 3.73 -7.97
CA ILE A 120 -17.30 2.75 -7.30
C ILE A 120 -16.47 1.72 -6.53
N ASN A 121 -17.06 1.15 -5.47
CA ASN A 121 -16.47 0.04 -4.75
C ASN A 121 -17.28 -1.24 -5.04
N PRO A 122 -16.71 -2.22 -5.76
CA PRO A 122 -17.38 -3.49 -6.05
C PRO A 122 -18.03 -4.15 -4.84
N GLY A 123 -17.35 -4.12 -3.68
CA GLY A 123 -17.82 -4.77 -2.48
C GLY A 123 -19.10 -4.19 -1.88
N ASN A 124 -19.52 -2.99 -2.32
CA ASN A 124 -20.72 -2.34 -1.79
C ASN A 124 -21.51 -1.51 -2.81
N PHE A 125 -21.32 -1.74 -4.09
CA PHE A 125 -22.08 -1.05 -5.14
C PHE A 125 -23.40 -1.76 -5.44
N VAL A 126 -23.39 -3.09 -5.59
CA VAL A 126 -24.58 -3.92 -5.87
C VAL A 126 -24.89 -4.87 -4.72
N ASP A 127 -23.90 -5.53 -4.17
CA ASP A 127 -24.03 -6.60 -3.17
C ASP A 127 -24.39 -6.12 -1.75
N THR A 128 -25.06 -4.99 -1.61
CA THR A 128 -25.39 -4.43 -0.29
C THR A 128 -26.59 -5.11 0.36
N GLY A 129 -26.36 -5.76 1.53
CA GLY A 129 -27.42 -6.20 2.44
C GLY A 129 -28.31 -7.34 1.96
N ILE A 130 -27.88 -8.11 0.95
CA ILE A 130 -28.73 -9.13 0.33
C ILE A 130 -28.65 -10.47 1.10
N LEU A 131 -27.42 -10.94 1.38
CA LEU A 131 -27.17 -12.17 2.14
C LEU A 131 -25.93 -11.99 3.02
N THR A 132 -25.97 -12.54 4.23
CA THR A 132 -24.80 -12.65 5.10
C THR A 132 -23.87 -13.78 4.63
N LEU A 133 -22.66 -13.85 5.14
CA LEU A 133 -21.68 -14.84 4.69
C LEU A 133 -22.18 -16.29 4.86
N ASP A 134 -22.84 -16.56 5.97
CA ASP A 134 -23.41 -17.87 6.31
C ASP A 134 -24.63 -18.26 5.45
N GLN A 135 -25.23 -17.30 4.76
CA GLN A 135 -26.35 -17.51 3.85
C GLN A 135 -25.93 -17.68 2.38
N GLN A 136 -24.64 -17.51 2.07
CA GLN A 136 -24.13 -17.65 0.70
C GLN A 136 -24.08 -19.11 0.25
N THR A 137 -24.32 -19.33 -1.04
CA THR A 137 -24.23 -20.62 -1.73
C THR A 137 -23.62 -20.40 -3.12
N ASP A 138 -23.19 -21.46 -3.81
CA ASP A 138 -22.71 -21.37 -5.18
C ASP A 138 -23.78 -20.76 -6.10
N LYS A 139 -25.06 -21.15 -5.92
CA LYS A 139 -26.17 -20.58 -6.68
C LYS A 139 -26.32 -19.08 -6.44
N SER A 140 -26.27 -18.64 -5.17
CA SER A 140 -26.37 -17.20 -4.85
C SER A 140 -25.15 -16.41 -5.35
N PHE A 141 -23.98 -17.06 -5.46
CA PHE A 141 -22.80 -16.47 -6.07
C PHE A 141 -23.02 -16.16 -7.54
N ASP A 142 -23.51 -17.14 -8.33
CA ASP A 142 -23.76 -16.98 -9.75
C ASP A 142 -24.88 -15.98 -10.04
N GLU A 143 -26.00 -16.05 -9.31
CA GLU A 143 -27.08 -15.06 -9.39
C GLU A 143 -26.60 -13.63 -9.04
N GLY A 144 -25.67 -13.50 -8.10
CA GLY A 144 -25.05 -12.24 -7.73
C GLY A 144 -24.19 -11.64 -8.85
N LYS A 145 -23.49 -12.47 -9.60
CA LYS A 145 -22.72 -12.06 -10.77
C LYS A 145 -23.61 -11.50 -11.88
N GLU A 146 -24.76 -12.16 -12.13
CA GLU A 146 -25.77 -11.67 -13.09
C GLU A 146 -26.34 -10.30 -12.65
N LYS A 147 -26.66 -10.14 -11.35
CA LYS A 147 -27.15 -8.88 -10.80
C LYS A 147 -26.12 -7.74 -10.92
N VAL A 148 -24.83 -8.04 -10.76
CA VAL A 148 -23.77 -7.05 -10.98
C VAL A 148 -23.79 -6.58 -12.43
N ALA A 149 -23.85 -7.49 -13.39
CA ALA A 149 -23.91 -7.13 -14.81
C ALA A 149 -25.16 -6.29 -15.11
N GLU A 150 -26.33 -6.70 -14.62
CA GLU A 150 -27.59 -5.98 -14.82
C GLU A 150 -27.56 -4.55 -14.24
N ALA A 151 -27.07 -4.38 -13.01
CA ALA A 151 -27.07 -3.11 -12.32
C ALA A 151 -25.94 -2.16 -12.77
N PHE A 152 -24.79 -2.70 -13.18
CA PHE A 152 -23.63 -1.90 -13.52
C PHE A 152 -23.59 -1.50 -15.00
N THR A 153 -24.15 -2.29 -15.91
CA THR A 153 -24.24 -1.97 -17.35
C THR A 153 -24.85 -0.58 -17.62
N PRO A 154 -26.00 -0.18 -17.05
CA PRO A 154 -26.56 1.16 -17.28
C PRO A 154 -25.62 2.29 -16.81
N PHE A 155 -24.84 2.05 -15.74
CA PHE A 155 -23.88 3.02 -15.22
C PHE A 155 -22.70 3.20 -16.18
N VAL A 156 -22.18 2.11 -16.74
CA VAL A 156 -21.10 2.13 -17.74
C VAL A 156 -21.57 2.86 -19.01
N GLN A 157 -22.79 2.57 -19.48
CA GLN A 157 -23.37 3.21 -20.66
C GLN A 157 -23.54 4.73 -20.45
N GLU A 158 -24.00 5.15 -19.25
CA GLU A 158 -24.14 6.55 -18.92
C GLU A 158 -22.78 7.26 -18.82
N ALA A 159 -21.77 6.62 -18.20
CA ALA A 159 -20.41 7.13 -18.17
C ALA A 159 -19.83 7.31 -19.59
N LYS A 160 -20.06 6.34 -20.47
CA LYS A 160 -19.67 6.39 -21.88
C LYS A 160 -20.35 7.53 -22.61
N ARG A 161 -21.66 7.70 -22.43
CA ARG A 161 -22.45 8.78 -23.03
C ARG A 161 -21.98 10.17 -22.60
N LEU A 162 -21.59 10.33 -21.34
CA LEU A 162 -21.10 11.59 -20.76
C LEU A 162 -19.60 11.82 -20.96
N GLY A 163 -18.85 10.86 -21.52
CA GLY A 163 -17.41 10.93 -21.66
C GLY A 163 -16.67 10.99 -20.31
N ARG A 164 -17.15 10.25 -19.32
CA ARG A 164 -16.58 10.21 -17.96
C ARG A 164 -15.77 8.93 -17.76
N ALA A 165 -14.75 9.00 -16.92
CA ALA A 165 -13.98 7.83 -16.53
C ALA A 165 -14.58 7.15 -15.29
N ILE A 166 -14.35 5.84 -15.17
CA ILE A 166 -14.73 5.04 -14.00
C ILE A 166 -13.47 4.55 -13.29
N ARG A 167 -13.43 4.59 -11.97
CA ARG A 167 -12.47 3.83 -11.20
C ARG A 167 -13.18 2.68 -10.48
N ILE A 168 -12.81 1.47 -10.83
CA ILE A 168 -13.17 0.26 -10.06
C ILE A 168 -12.18 0.18 -8.91
N GLY A 169 -12.68 0.41 -7.70
CA GLY A 169 -11.84 0.62 -6.53
C GLY A 169 -12.14 -0.35 -5.40
N VAL A 170 -11.43 -1.47 -5.36
CA VAL A 170 -11.52 -2.48 -4.30
C VAL A 170 -10.66 -2.08 -3.11
N ASN A 171 -11.17 -2.28 -1.90
CA ASN A 171 -10.42 -2.18 -0.65
C ASN A 171 -10.45 -3.54 0.05
N HIS A 172 -9.31 -3.99 0.56
CA HIS A 172 -9.21 -5.13 1.47
C HIS A 172 -10.10 -4.90 2.70
N GLY A 173 -10.78 -5.93 3.15
CA GLY A 173 -11.73 -5.84 4.27
C GLY A 173 -13.09 -5.20 3.93
N SER A 174 -13.32 -4.77 2.68
CA SER A 174 -14.65 -4.33 2.20
C SER A 174 -15.13 -5.13 0.98
N LEU A 175 -14.70 -6.37 0.85
CA LEU A 175 -15.23 -7.30 -0.14
C LEU A 175 -16.68 -7.66 0.18
N SER A 176 -17.48 -7.96 -0.85
CA SER A 176 -18.85 -8.44 -0.61
C SER A 176 -18.85 -9.82 0.04
N ALA A 177 -19.90 -10.13 0.80
CA ALA A 177 -20.05 -11.44 1.44
C ALA A 177 -19.96 -12.59 0.42
N ARG A 178 -20.45 -12.36 -0.81
CA ARG A 178 -20.36 -13.29 -1.93
C ARG A 178 -18.90 -13.57 -2.34
N MET A 179 -18.08 -12.52 -2.46
CA MET A 179 -16.65 -12.67 -2.78
C MET A 179 -15.89 -13.37 -1.65
N ILE A 180 -16.19 -13.02 -0.38
CA ILE A 180 -15.57 -13.68 0.79
C ILE A 180 -15.98 -15.17 0.85
N TYR A 181 -17.22 -15.52 0.52
CA TYR A 181 -17.67 -16.90 0.46
C TYR A 181 -16.85 -17.75 -0.53
N ARG A 182 -16.60 -17.20 -1.73
CA ARG A 182 -15.95 -17.97 -2.82
C ARG A 182 -14.43 -17.96 -2.71
N TYR A 183 -13.84 -16.83 -2.36
CA TYR A 183 -12.39 -16.60 -2.43
C TYR A 183 -11.74 -16.28 -1.08
N GLY A 184 -12.53 -16.07 -0.02
CA GLY A 184 -12.02 -15.55 1.25
C GLY A 184 -11.72 -14.04 1.19
N ASP A 185 -11.27 -13.49 2.33
CA ASP A 185 -10.75 -12.12 2.42
C ASP A 185 -9.26 -12.13 2.05
N THR A 186 -8.99 -12.41 0.77
CA THR A 186 -7.66 -12.72 0.19
C THR A 186 -7.31 -11.78 -0.96
N VAL A 187 -6.08 -11.87 -1.43
CA VAL A 187 -5.59 -11.19 -2.63
C VAL A 187 -6.41 -11.59 -3.87
N GLU A 188 -6.73 -12.89 -4.00
CA GLU A 188 -7.56 -13.42 -5.08
C GLU A 188 -8.97 -12.83 -5.04
N GLY A 189 -9.58 -12.77 -3.86
CA GLY A 189 -10.91 -12.16 -3.69
C GLY A 189 -10.92 -10.69 -4.10
N MET A 190 -9.85 -9.94 -3.83
CA MET A 190 -9.71 -8.55 -4.29
C MET A 190 -9.63 -8.46 -5.81
N VAL A 191 -8.83 -9.32 -6.44
CA VAL A 191 -8.63 -9.33 -7.89
C VAL A 191 -9.89 -9.76 -8.62
N GLU A 192 -10.54 -10.84 -8.19
CA GLU A 192 -11.80 -11.33 -8.78
C GLU A 192 -12.92 -10.29 -8.66
N SER A 193 -12.99 -9.60 -7.53
CA SER A 193 -13.95 -8.51 -7.32
C SER A 193 -13.75 -7.35 -8.33
N ALA A 194 -12.51 -7.06 -8.71
CA ALA A 194 -12.22 -6.06 -9.74
C ALA A 194 -12.52 -6.57 -11.15
N ILE A 195 -12.11 -7.81 -11.46
CA ILE A 195 -12.29 -8.45 -12.78
C ILE A 195 -13.77 -8.58 -13.13
N GLU A 196 -14.62 -8.94 -12.19
CA GLU A 196 -16.05 -9.07 -12.43
C GLU A 196 -16.67 -7.77 -12.95
N TYR A 197 -16.37 -6.63 -12.34
CA TYR A 197 -16.84 -5.32 -12.81
C TYR A 197 -16.16 -4.87 -14.10
N LEU A 198 -14.88 -5.23 -14.27
CA LEU A 198 -14.14 -4.93 -15.49
C LEU A 198 -14.71 -5.68 -16.70
N ALA A 199 -15.13 -6.93 -16.53
CA ALA A 199 -15.76 -7.73 -17.59
C ALA A 199 -17.02 -7.04 -18.15
N VAL A 200 -17.80 -6.35 -17.30
CA VAL A 200 -18.94 -5.54 -17.75
C VAL A 200 -18.48 -4.35 -18.60
N CYS A 201 -17.40 -3.67 -18.20
CA CYS A 201 -16.83 -2.57 -18.98
C CYS A 201 -16.35 -3.04 -20.36
N GLU A 202 -15.67 -4.19 -20.42
CA GLU A 202 -15.22 -4.78 -21.69
C GLU A 202 -16.39 -5.18 -22.59
N ALA A 203 -17.44 -5.79 -22.03
CA ALA A 203 -18.66 -6.14 -22.77
C ALA A 203 -19.34 -4.90 -23.39
N GLU A 204 -19.30 -3.78 -22.70
CA GLU A 204 -19.83 -2.49 -23.18
C GLU A 204 -18.82 -1.70 -24.07
N HIS A 205 -17.67 -2.28 -24.39
CA HIS A 205 -16.59 -1.62 -25.14
C HIS A 205 -16.22 -0.25 -24.52
N PHE A 206 -16.08 -0.22 -23.21
CA PHE A 206 -15.74 0.97 -22.42
C PHE A 206 -14.35 0.82 -21.78
N ASP A 207 -13.39 1.60 -22.26
CA ASP A 207 -11.99 1.51 -21.85
C ASP A 207 -11.50 2.67 -20.96
N GLN A 208 -12.39 3.62 -20.62
CA GLN A 208 -12.05 4.72 -19.72
C GLN A 208 -12.10 4.28 -18.25
N VAL A 209 -11.33 3.23 -17.93
CA VAL A 209 -11.33 2.55 -16.62
C VAL A 209 -9.96 2.64 -15.97
N VAL A 210 -9.94 2.98 -14.68
CA VAL A 210 -8.77 2.91 -13.80
C VAL A 210 -9.04 1.89 -12.72
N LEU A 211 -8.10 1.00 -12.43
CA LEU A 211 -8.24 -0.05 -11.42
C LEU A 211 -7.48 0.32 -10.15
N SER A 212 -8.01 -0.03 -8.99
CA SER A 212 -7.29 0.10 -7.73
C SER A 212 -7.67 -0.98 -6.73
N LEU A 213 -6.66 -1.62 -6.12
CA LEU A 213 -6.77 -2.65 -5.09
C LEU A 213 -5.96 -2.21 -3.88
N LYS A 214 -6.62 -1.65 -2.88
CA LYS A 214 -5.95 -1.01 -1.75
C LYS A 214 -6.08 -1.82 -0.47
N SER A 215 -5.01 -1.79 0.32
CA SER A 215 -4.95 -2.38 1.66
C SER A 215 -4.13 -1.46 2.58
N SER A 216 -4.37 -1.55 3.87
CA SER A 216 -3.52 -0.97 4.92
C SER A 216 -2.24 -1.80 5.12
N ASN A 217 -2.23 -3.06 4.68
CA ASN A 217 -1.08 -3.94 4.67
C ASN A 217 -0.35 -3.84 3.33
N PRO A 218 0.89 -3.30 3.27
CA PRO A 218 1.65 -3.16 2.03
C PRO A 218 1.84 -4.47 1.28
N ARG A 219 2.06 -5.60 1.97
CA ARG A 219 2.22 -6.92 1.34
C ARG A 219 1.00 -7.31 0.53
N VAL A 220 -0.19 -7.17 1.15
CA VAL A 220 -1.47 -7.47 0.48
C VAL A 220 -1.67 -6.54 -0.72
N ALA A 221 -1.38 -5.24 -0.58
CA ALA A 221 -1.51 -4.29 -1.69
C ALA A 221 -0.57 -4.65 -2.85
N ILE A 222 0.71 -4.91 -2.58
CA ILE A 222 1.71 -5.29 -3.61
C ILE A 222 1.27 -6.56 -4.33
N SER A 223 0.94 -7.61 -3.59
CA SER A 223 0.48 -8.89 -4.14
C SER A 223 -0.76 -8.73 -5.02
N ALA A 224 -1.75 -7.94 -4.57
CA ALA A 224 -2.99 -7.73 -5.30
C ALA A 224 -2.76 -7.03 -6.66
N TYR A 225 -1.92 -6.00 -6.72
CA TYR A 225 -1.60 -5.34 -7.99
C TYR A 225 -0.78 -6.22 -8.93
N ARG A 226 0.18 -6.99 -8.39
CA ARG A 226 0.94 -7.97 -9.17
C ARG A 226 0.02 -9.03 -9.77
N LEU A 227 -0.83 -9.65 -8.95
CA LEU A 227 -1.78 -10.66 -9.42
C LEU A 227 -2.77 -10.08 -10.43
N LEU A 228 -3.28 -8.87 -10.19
CA LEU A 228 -4.16 -8.20 -11.15
C LEU A 228 -3.46 -7.99 -12.51
N ALA A 229 -2.20 -7.54 -12.51
CA ALA A 229 -1.44 -7.35 -13.75
C ALA A 229 -1.28 -8.67 -14.53
N ALA A 230 -0.95 -9.76 -13.84
CA ALA A 230 -0.84 -11.10 -14.42
C ALA A 230 -2.18 -11.60 -14.97
N ARG A 231 -3.26 -11.44 -14.20
CA ARG A 231 -4.61 -11.88 -14.58
C ARG A 231 -5.15 -11.11 -15.77
N LEU A 232 -4.96 -9.80 -15.85
CA LEU A 232 -5.36 -9.01 -17.03
C LEU A 232 -4.68 -9.55 -18.31
N LYS A 233 -3.39 -9.89 -18.23
CA LYS A 233 -2.64 -10.48 -19.35
C LYS A 233 -3.16 -11.88 -19.71
N GLN A 234 -3.39 -12.74 -18.73
CA GLN A 234 -3.87 -14.11 -18.91
C GLN A 234 -5.25 -14.16 -19.55
N GLU A 235 -6.16 -13.28 -19.12
CA GLU A 235 -7.55 -13.25 -19.61
C GLU A 235 -7.73 -12.34 -20.83
N HIS A 236 -6.62 -11.86 -21.40
CA HIS A 236 -6.61 -11.00 -22.60
C HIS A 236 -7.42 -9.70 -22.46
N PHE A 237 -7.58 -9.20 -21.22
CA PHE A 237 -8.09 -7.86 -21.01
C PHE A 237 -7.09 -6.80 -21.47
N LYS A 238 -7.58 -5.62 -21.80
CA LYS A 238 -6.69 -4.47 -22.05
C LYS A 238 -5.83 -4.19 -20.81
N PRO A 239 -4.61 -3.68 -20.99
CA PRO A 239 -3.74 -3.33 -19.87
C PRO A 239 -4.19 -2.00 -19.23
N TYR A 240 -5.23 -2.06 -18.40
CA TYR A 240 -5.79 -0.89 -17.72
C TYR A 240 -4.80 -0.26 -16.73
N PRO A 241 -4.80 1.09 -16.59
CA PRO A 241 -3.92 1.80 -15.67
C PRO A 241 -4.32 1.57 -14.21
N PHE A 242 -3.31 1.60 -13.32
CA PHE A 242 -3.48 1.36 -11.90
C PHE A 242 -3.38 2.65 -11.08
N HIS A 243 -4.31 2.82 -10.14
CA HIS A 243 -4.24 3.82 -9.09
C HIS A 243 -3.73 3.17 -7.81
N VAL A 244 -2.44 3.32 -7.58
CA VAL A 244 -1.74 2.70 -6.45
C VAL A 244 -1.84 3.56 -5.19
N GLY A 245 -1.91 2.91 -4.04
CA GLY A 245 -1.88 3.56 -2.73
C GLY A 245 -2.02 2.54 -1.61
N VAL A 246 -1.38 2.82 -0.48
CA VAL A 246 -1.58 2.13 0.79
C VAL A 246 -2.57 2.94 1.60
N THR A 247 -3.64 2.31 2.10
CA THR A 247 -4.62 2.99 2.95
C THR A 247 -4.14 3.00 4.40
N GLU A 248 -4.65 3.93 5.18
CA GLU A 248 -4.42 4.01 6.63
C GLU A 248 -2.93 3.95 7.00
N ALA A 249 -2.10 4.67 6.24
CA ALA A 249 -0.64 4.61 6.42
C ALA A 249 -0.18 5.23 7.75
N GLY A 250 -0.98 6.11 8.35
CA GLY A 250 -0.64 6.78 9.60
C GLY A 250 -0.13 8.20 9.38
N ALA A 251 0.52 8.77 10.40
CA ALA A 251 1.01 10.15 10.41
C ALA A 251 2.54 10.21 10.52
N GLY A 252 3.12 11.33 10.10
CA GLY A 252 4.54 11.61 10.24
C GLY A 252 5.42 10.66 9.43
N SER A 253 6.57 10.30 9.98
CA SER A 253 7.53 9.38 9.34
C SER A 253 6.92 8.01 9.08
N ASP A 254 6.13 7.47 10.01
CA ASP A 254 5.54 6.13 9.88
C ASP A 254 4.67 6.01 8.62
N GLY A 255 3.82 7.02 8.36
CA GLY A 255 2.98 7.06 7.16
C GLY A 255 3.76 7.18 5.86
N ARG A 256 4.83 7.99 5.87
CA ARG A 256 5.73 8.18 4.73
C ARG A 256 6.49 6.89 4.40
N LEU A 257 7.07 6.24 5.42
CA LEU A 257 7.81 4.97 5.24
C LEU A 257 6.90 3.83 4.79
N LYS A 258 5.68 3.73 5.33
CA LYS A 258 4.70 2.73 4.91
C LYS A 258 4.26 2.96 3.46
N SER A 259 4.03 4.22 3.07
CA SER A 259 3.74 4.59 1.69
C SER A 259 4.91 4.28 0.76
N ALA A 260 6.15 4.57 1.18
CA ALA A 260 7.35 4.27 0.41
C ALA A 260 7.53 2.75 0.23
N ALA A 261 7.38 1.94 1.28
CA ALA A 261 7.48 0.49 1.17
C ALA A 261 6.42 -0.11 0.23
N GLY A 262 5.16 0.33 0.30
CA GLY A 262 4.08 -0.25 -0.49
C GLY A 262 3.93 0.36 -1.89
N ILE A 263 3.85 1.69 -1.99
CA ILE A 263 3.72 2.38 -3.29
C ILE A 263 5.05 2.32 -4.04
N GLY A 264 6.19 2.50 -3.33
CA GLY A 264 7.53 2.45 -3.91
C GLY A 264 7.83 1.10 -4.56
N ALA A 265 7.44 -0.02 -3.94
CA ALA A 265 7.58 -1.35 -4.53
C ALA A 265 6.88 -1.46 -5.90
N LEU A 266 5.65 -0.93 -5.99
CA LEU A 266 4.87 -0.96 -7.24
C LEU A 266 5.38 0.05 -8.28
N LEU A 267 5.93 1.19 -7.85
CA LEU A 267 6.65 2.11 -8.73
C LEU A 267 7.89 1.43 -9.33
N LEU A 268 8.68 0.74 -8.51
CA LEU A 268 9.87 0.01 -8.93
C LEU A 268 9.53 -1.23 -9.79
N ASP A 269 8.38 -1.84 -9.60
CA ASP A 269 7.85 -2.89 -10.49
C ASP A 269 7.28 -2.31 -11.81
N GLY A 270 7.18 -0.99 -11.96
CA GLY A 270 6.60 -0.34 -13.13
C GLY A 270 5.06 -0.44 -13.22
N LEU A 271 4.38 -0.71 -12.12
CA LEU A 271 2.94 -0.99 -12.07
C LEU A 271 2.06 0.21 -11.70
N ALA A 272 2.60 1.42 -11.55
CA ALA A 272 1.85 2.59 -11.13
C ALA A 272 1.64 3.62 -12.26
N ASP A 273 0.40 4.05 -12.47
CA ASP A 273 0.03 5.11 -13.41
C ASP A 273 -0.47 6.37 -12.71
N THR A 274 -1.04 6.21 -11.53
CA THR A 274 -1.41 7.30 -10.65
C THR A 274 -1.31 6.82 -9.20
N ILE A 275 -0.91 7.71 -8.30
CA ILE A 275 -0.71 7.35 -6.88
C ILE A 275 -1.43 8.31 -5.93
N ARG A 276 -1.75 7.79 -4.73
CA ARG A 276 -2.08 8.61 -3.56
C ARG A 276 -1.34 8.10 -2.34
N VAL A 277 -0.54 8.97 -1.74
CA VAL A 277 -0.06 8.82 -0.37
C VAL A 277 -1.20 9.19 0.58
N SER A 278 -1.48 8.37 1.59
CA SER A 278 -2.61 8.59 2.53
C SER A 278 -2.06 8.84 3.93
N LEU A 279 -2.02 10.10 4.34
CA LEU A 279 -1.49 10.51 5.64
C LEU A 279 -2.61 11.01 6.56
N THR A 280 -2.50 10.72 7.86
CA THR A 280 -3.34 11.33 8.89
C THR A 280 -2.82 12.74 9.22
N GLU A 281 -2.81 13.58 8.19
CA GLU A 281 -2.31 14.97 8.18
C GLU A 281 -3.24 15.82 7.30
N ASP A 282 -2.95 17.11 7.16
CA ASP A 282 -3.61 17.95 6.16
C ASP A 282 -3.39 17.34 4.75
N PRO A 283 -4.44 17.14 3.94
CA PRO A 283 -4.32 16.54 2.60
C PRO A 283 -3.32 17.24 1.67
N VAL A 284 -3.07 18.54 1.89
CA VAL A 284 -2.06 19.32 1.14
C VAL A 284 -0.65 18.75 1.35
N ALA A 285 -0.37 18.16 2.52
CA ALA A 285 0.93 17.54 2.81
C ALA A 285 1.17 16.22 2.04
N GLU A 286 0.12 15.53 1.58
CA GLU A 286 0.24 14.29 0.81
C GLU A 286 0.93 14.50 -0.55
N VAL A 287 0.66 15.64 -1.20
CA VAL A 287 1.06 15.89 -2.59
C VAL A 287 2.59 16.01 -2.76
N PRO A 288 3.32 16.82 -1.97
CA PRO A 288 4.78 16.88 -2.05
C PRO A 288 5.43 15.52 -1.78
N VAL A 289 4.96 14.78 -0.76
CA VAL A 289 5.50 13.44 -0.43
C VAL A 289 5.30 12.47 -1.59
N ALA A 290 4.12 12.49 -2.23
CA ALA A 290 3.86 11.65 -3.41
C ALA A 290 4.76 12.03 -4.60
N GLN A 291 4.99 13.32 -4.83
CA GLN A 291 5.88 13.81 -5.89
C GLN A 291 7.35 13.39 -5.64
N GLU A 292 7.83 13.51 -4.40
CA GLU A 292 9.18 13.08 -4.04
C GLU A 292 9.33 11.55 -4.12
N LEU A 293 8.30 10.78 -3.74
CA LEU A 293 8.32 9.33 -3.88
C LEU A 293 8.41 8.89 -5.35
N ILE A 294 7.67 9.53 -6.26
CA ILE A 294 7.78 9.27 -7.71
C ILE A 294 9.21 9.55 -8.19
N LYS A 295 9.79 10.69 -7.83
CA LYS A 295 11.18 11.04 -8.19
C LYS A 295 12.21 10.08 -7.59
N ALA A 296 11.97 9.64 -6.35
CA ALA A 296 12.84 8.69 -5.66
C ALA A 296 12.84 7.30 -6.33
N CYS A 297 11.69 6.87 -6.86
CA CYS A 297 11.50 5.58 -7.51
C CYS A 297 11.46 5.66 -9.05
N GLU A 298 12.02 6.72 -9.63
CA GLU A 298 12.08 6.88 -11.09
C GLU A 298 12.85 5.74 -11.74
N LEU A 299 12.24 5.10 -12.74
CA LEU A 299 12.85 4.01 -13.50
C LEU A 299 13.80 4.59 -14.55
N LYS A 300 15.05 4.10 -14.56
CA LYS A 300 16.08 4.59 -15.47
C LYS A 300 16.10 3.77 -16.76
N ALA A 301 16.10 4.44 -17.89
CA ALA A 301 16.14 3.79 -19.20
C ALA A 301 17.44 2.98 -19.44
N ASP A 302 18.53 3.40 -18.82
CA ASP A 302 19.88 2.79 -18.86
C ASP A 302 20.15 1.84 -17.68
N ALA A 303 19.09 1.42 -16.97
CA ALA A 303 19.21 0.45 -15.88
C ALA A 303 19.97 -0.82 -16.33
N PRO A 304 20.85 -1.35 -15.48
CA PRO A 304 21.67 -2.51 -15.83
C PRO A 304 20.80 -3.74 -16.10
N LYS A 305 21.31 -4.63 -16.93
CA LYS A 305 20.70 -5.93 -17.21
C LYS A 305 21.36 -7.00 -16.33
N PHE A 306 20.55 -7.88 -15.75
CA PHE A 306 21.00 -9.00 -14.96
C PHE A 306 20.82 -10.30 -15.75
N ALA A 307 21.93 -10.89 -16.20
CA ALA A 307 21.94 -12.15 -16.95
C ALA A 307 22.04 -13.34 -15.99
N VAL A 308 20.93 -13.68 -15.36
CA VAL A 308 20.82 -14.81 -14.41
C VAL A 308 19.61 -15.67 -14.73
N PRO A 309 19.60 -16.97 -14.34
CA PRO A 309 18.42 -17.81 -14.47
C PRO A 309 17.24 -17.19 -13.72
N VAL A 310 16.07 -17.08 -14.37
CA VAL A 310 14.83 -16.69 -13.71
C VAL A 310 14.26 -17.95 -13.07
N LEU A 311 14.27 -18.01 -11.74
CA LEU A 311 13.52 -19.03 -11.03
C LEU A 311 12.13 -18.51 -10.74
N GLU A 312 11.15 -19.30 -11.09
CA GLU A 312 9.76 -19.02 -10.79
C GLU A 312 9.57 -19.13 -9.28
N LYS A 313 9.37 -18.00 -8.63
CA LYS A 313 8.90 -17.91 -7.25
C LYS A 313 7.54 -17.24 -7.28
N ASP A 314 6.60 -17.75 -6.53
CA ASP A 314 5.30 -17.13 -6.32
C ASP A 314 5.47 -15.66 -5.85
N PRO A 315 5.09 -14.65 -6.66
CA PRO A 315 5.23 -13.25 -6.29
C PRO A 315 3.97 -12.70 -5.60
N TYR A 316 2.96 -13.54 -5.38
CA TYR A 316 1.61 -13.17 -4.93
C TYR A 316 1.35 -13.54 -3.48
N HIS A 317 2.02 -14.58 -2.98
CA HIS A 317 1.95 -15.00 -1.58
C HIS A 317 3.29 -14.74 -0.90
N TYR A 318 3.24 -14.05 0.24
CA TYR A 318 4.45 -13.78 1.00
C TYR A 318 5.02 -15.05 1.60
N GLU A 319 6.24 -15.35 1.23
CA GLU A 319 7.06 -16.38 1.83
C GLU A 319 8.48 -15.84 2.02
N ARG A 320 8.99 -15.91 3.26
CA ARG A 320 10.39 -15.57 3.50
C ARG A 320 11.28 -16.62 2.87
N ARG A 321 12.30 -16.17 2.12
CA ARG A 321 13.31 -17.07 1.54
C ARG A 321 13.96 -17.89 2.65
N GLU A 322 14.00 -19.22 2.49
CA GLU A 322 14.73 -20.10 3.41
C GLU A 322 16.23 -19.86 3.30
N THR A 323 16.90 -19.67 4.44
CA THR A 323 18.36 -19.44 4.51
C THR A 323 18.98 -20.25 5.64
N ILE A 324 20.30 -20.49 5.55
CA ILE A 324 21.09 -21.04 6.65
C ILE A 324 21.66 -19.89 7.48
N PRO A 325 21.79 -20.04 8.81
CA PRO A 325 22.35 -18.97 9.62
C PRO A 325 23.86 -18.86 9.44
N VAL A 326 24.36 -17.63 9.29
CA VAL A 326 25.78 -17.30 9.38
C VAL A 326 26.03 -16.42 10.60
N THR A 327 27.26 -16.40 11.11
CA THR A 327 27.62 -15.57 12.27
C THR A 327 28.49 -14.40 11.81
N LEU A 328 28.05 -13.18 12.12
CA LEU A 328 28.81 -11.93 11.94
C LEU A 328 28.88 -11.20 13.29
N ALA A 329 30.09 -10.86 13.72
CA ALA A 329 30.33 -10.17 15.01
C ALA A 329 29.63 -10.86 16.22
N GLY A 330 29.58 -12.20 16.24
CA GLY A 330 28.94 -12.98 17.29
C GLY A 330 27.42 -13.11 17.20
N VAL A 331 26.78 -12.51 16.17
CA VAL A 331 25.32 -12.53 15.98
C VAL A 331 24.95 -13.44 14.82
N LYS A 332 23.94 -14.29 15.00
CA LYS A 332 23.39 -15.13 13.93
C LYS A 332 22.47 -14.30 13.01
N ILE A 333 22.68 -14.44 11.71
CA ILE A 333 21.94 -13.80 10.62
C ILE A 333 21.41 -14.89 9.69
N GLY A 334 20.13 -14.87 9.35
CA GLY A 334 19.48 -15.89 8.51
C GLY A 334 18.86 -17.02 9.30
N GLY A 335 18.37 -18.05 8.62
CA GLY A 335 17.62 -19.15 9.20
C GLY A 335 16.29 -18.67 9.83
N SER A 336 15.99 -19.16 11.03
CA SER A 336 14.80 -18.78 11.80
C SER A 336 14.94 -17.42 12.53
N GLU A 337 16.12 -16.79 12.46
CA GLU A 337 16.33 -15.49 13.11
C GLU A 337 15.47 -14.39 12.46
N PRO A 338 15.00 -13.40 13.25
CA PRO A 338 14.36 -12.22 12.65
C PRO A 338 15.35 -11.48 11.74
N VAL A 339 14.86 -10.69 10.82
CA VAL A 339 15.72 -9.81 10.02
C VAL A 339 16.47 -8.88 10.98
N ARG A 340 17.79 -9.03 11.03
CA ARG A 340 18.65 -8.31 11.97
C ARG A 340 18.92 -6.89 11.50
N VAL A 341 19.07 -5.98 12.45
CA VAL A 341 19.46 -4.59 12.17
C VAL A 341 20.88 -4.35 12.68
N GLY A 342 21.78 -4.00 11.77
CA GLY A 342 23.16 -3.67 12.10
C GLY A 342 23.49 -2.20 11.94
N MET A 343 24.70 -1.84 12.38
CA MET A 343 25.29 -0.52 12.21
C MET A 343 26.70 -0.66 11.68
N LYS A 344 27.10 0.22 10.77
CA LYS A 344 28.48 0.29 10.30
C LYS A 344 29.37 0.84 11.42
N ALA A 345 30.12 -0.01 12.05
CA ALA A 345 31.02 0.29 13.17
C ALA A 345 31.94 -0.90 13.44
N ASP A 346 33.10 -0.66 14.07
CA ASP A 346 34.02 -1.73 14.47
C ASP A 346 33.41 -2.61 15.59
N ALA A 347 32.63 -2.00 16.47
CA ALA A 347 31.91 -2.70 17.52
C ALA A 347 30.63 -1.92 17.91
N VAL A 348 29.63 -2.66 18.41
CA VAL A 348 28.43 -2.06 19.01
C VAL A 348 28.27 -2.55 20.44
N SER A 349 27.82 -1.67 21.33
CA SER A 349 27.43 -2.07 22.68
C SER A 349 26.06 -2.74 22.60
N LEU A 350 25.99 -4.03 22.86
CA LEU A 350 24.75 -4.81 22.93
C LEU A 350 24.09 -4.53 24.29
N THR A 351 23.45 -3.38 24.43
CA THR A 351 22.81 -2.95 25.69
C THR A 351 21.53 -3.69 26.03
N GLY A 352 21.01 -4.49 25.10
CA GLY A 352 19.67 -5.10 25.22
C GLY A 352 18.51 -4.10 25.07
N GLU A 353 18.83 -2.83 24.89
CA GLU A 353 17.80 -1.82 24.61
C GLU A 353 17.14 -2.05 23.26
N ARG A 354 15.86 -1.80 23.24
CA ARG A 354 15.04 -1.97 22.04
C ARG A 354 15.44 -0.96 20.96
N ARG A 355 15.44 -1.40 19.70
CA ARG A 355 15.77 -0.58 18.52
C ARG A 355 17.21 -0.03 18.52
N ASN A 356 18.13 -0.77 19.15
CA ASN A 356 19.57 -0.59 19.01
C ASN A 356 20.13 -1.54 17.97
N ALA A 357 21.31 -1.21 17.44
CA ALA A 357 22.03 -2.11 16.54
C ALA A 357 22.28 -3.46 17.22
N GLU A 358 21.95 -4.53 16.51
CA GLU A 358 22.08 -5.90 17.00
C GLU A 358 23.44 -6.51 16.63
N PHE A 359 24.13 -5.94 15.62
CA PHE A 359 25.48 -6.33 15.25
C PHE A 359 26.27 -5.13 14.69
N ALA A 360 27.59 -5.23 14.75
CA ALA A 360 28.50 -4.31 14.08
C ALA A 360 28.86 -4.86 12.69
N LEU A 361 28.93 -3.96 11.70
CA LEU A 361 29.49 -4.22 10.39
C LEU A 361 30.76 -3.38 10.24
N PRO A 362 31.97 -3.95 10.45
CA PRO A 362 33.21 -3.20 10.33
C PRO A 362 33.45 -2.67 8.90
N GLY A 363 33.13 -3.49 7.90
CA GLY A 363 33.20 -3.16 6.49
C GLY A 363 32.56 -4.25 5.65
N LEU A 364 32.34 -3.97 4.37
CA LEU A 364 31.78 -4.95 3.42
C LEU A 364 32.83 -6.01 2.99
N ASP A 365 34.09 -5.83 3.35
CA ASP A 365 35.20 -6.77 3.21
C ASP A 365 35.38 -7.69 4.44
N ALA A 366 34.59 -7.45 5.52
CA ALA A 366 34.63 -8.26 6.73
C ALA A 366 34.02 -9.64 6.48
N LYS A 367 34.77 -10.72 6.73
CA LYS A 367 34.22 -12.08 6.63
C LYS A 367 33.09 -12.30 7.64
N PRO A 368 31.98 -13.00 7.28
CA PRO A 368 31.78 -13.77 6.03
C PRO A 368 31.06 -12.98 4.91
N VAL A 369 31.11 -11.63 4.89
CA VAL A 369 30.45 -10.82 3.87
C VAL A 369 31.10 -11.01 2.50
N VAL A 370 30.27 -11.17 1.47
CA VAL A 370 30.65 -11.20 0.05
C VAL A 370 29.89 -10.10 -0.67
N GLU A 371 30.60 -9.03 -1.02
CA GLU A 371 30.06 -7.87 -1.72
C GLU A 371 30.06 -8.06 -3.23
N PHE A 372 28.91 -7.86 -3.87
CA PHE A 372 28.75 -7.72 -5.31
C PHE A 372 28.42 -6.27 -5.65
N LYS A 373 29.19 -5.67 -6.56
CA LYS A 373 29.13 -4.24 -6.90
C LYS A 373 28.42 -3.92 -8.21
N ASP A 374 28.33 -4.94 -9.06
CA ASP A 374 27.67 -4.78 -10.35
C ASP A 374 26.99 -6.10 -10.82
N PRO A 375 26.19 -6.06 -11.91
CA PRO A 375 25.56 -7.26 -12.45
C PRO A 375 26.51 -8.37 -12.89
N MET A 376 27.76 -8.03 -13.26
CA MET A 376 28.74 -9.03 -13.71
C MET A 376 29.22 -9.89 -12.55
N ASP A 377 29.30 -9.36 -11.34
CA ASP A 377 29.62 -10.14 -10.13
C ASP A 377 28.56 -11.24 -9.92
N ILE A 378 27.28 -10.90 -10.08
CA ILE A 378 26.18 -11.86 -9.95
C ILE A 378 26.22 -12.88 -11.08
N ALA A 379 26.48 -12.45 -12.32
CA ALA A 379 26.60 -13.36 -13.47
C ALA A 379 27.80 -14.29 -13.32
N GLY A 380 28.95 -13.79 -12.82
CA GLY A 380 30.13 -14.58 -12.51
C GLY A 380 29.87 -15.65 -11.45
N PHE A 381 29.16 -15.28 -10.38
CA PHE A 381 28.69 -16.22 -9.36
C PHE A 381 27.73 -17.26 -9.94
N ALA A 382 26.75 -16.87 -10.75
CA ALA A 382 25.81 -17.79 -11.37
C ALA A 382 26.51 -18.80 -12.30
N ALA A 383 27.60 -18.39 -12.99
CA ALA A 383 28.40 -19.26 -13.83
C ALA A 383 29.31 -20.23 -13.02
N ASN A 384 29.79 -19.82 -11.85
CA ASN A 384 30.64 -20.63 -10.98
C ASN A 384 30.35 -20.40 -9.49
N PRO A 385 29.24 -20.97 -8.97
CA PRO A 385 28.82 -20.76 -7.58
C PRO A 385 29.83 -21.25 -6.53
N ASN A 386 30.64 -22.26 -6.89
CA ASN A 386 31.66 -22.87 -6.00
C ASN A 386 32.88 -21.97 -5.78
N ALA A 387 33.05 -20.89 -6.56
CA ALA A 387 34.10 -19.90 -6.32
C ALA A 387 33.87 -19.11 -5.02
N VAL A 388 32.64 -19.05 -4.51
CA VAL A 388 32.29 -18.39 -3.26
C VAL A 388 31.99 -19.47 -2.20
N PRO A 389 32.66 -19.47 -1.03
CA PRO A 389 32.40 -20.43 0.02
C PRO A 389 30.94 -20.43 0.50
N GLU A 390 30.42 -21.61 0.85
CA GLU A 390 29.15 -21.71 1.57
C GLU A 390 29.27 -21.11 2.97
N GLY A 391 28.16 -20.62 3.51
CA GLY A 391 28.15 -19.90 4.78
C GLY A 391 28.60 -18.45 4.65
N SER A 392 28.51 -17.89 3.44
CA SER A 392 28.74 -16.47 3.15
C SER A 392 27.50 -15.63 3.42
N LEU A 393 27.69 -14.35 3.77
CA LEU A 393 26.64 -13.34 3.85
C LEU A 393 26.72 -12.47 2.60
N PHE A 394 25.85 -12.69 1.64
CA PHE A 394 25.87 -11.96 0.38
C PHE A 394 25.31 -10.54 0.51
N CYS A 395 25.92 -9.60 -0.18
CA CYS A 395 25.50 -8.21 -0.22
C CYS A 395 25.64 -7.66 -1.64
N TYR A 396 24.60 -7.02 -2.17
CA TYR A 396 24.66 -6.29 -3.43
C TYR A 396 24.64 -4.78 -3.16
N THR A 397 25.64 -4.06 -3.64
CA THR A 397 25.80 -2.60 -3.45
C THR A 397 25.83 -1.82 -4.77
N GLY A 398 25.60 -2.51 -5.88
CA GLY A 398 25.54 -1.91 -7.22
C GLY A 398 24.26 -1.09 -7.47
N PRO A 399 24.12 -0.56 -8.69
CA PRO A 399 22.95 0.22 -9.08
C PRO A 399 21.67 -0.64 -9.09
N GLU A 400 20.51 0.01 -8.93
CA GLU A 400 19.18 -0.63 -8.92
C GLU A 400 19.11 -1.81 -7.91
N MET A 401 19.24 -1.46 -6.63
CA MET A 401 19.33 -2.41 -5.51
C MET A 401 18.26 -3.50 -5.55
N VAL A 402 16.99 -3.15 -5.84
CA VAL A 402 15.88 -4.11 -5.85
C VAL A 402 16.10 -5.18 -6.92
N MET A 403 16.46 -4.78 -8.14
CA MET A 403 16.67 -5.70 -9.26
C MET A 403 17.93 -6.56 -9.02
N GLY A 404 19.00 -5.95 -8.50
CA GLY A 404 20.24 -6.65 -8.17
C GLY A 404 20.05 -7.71 -7.09
N VAL A 405 19.36 -7.38 -6.00
CA VAL A 405 19.09 -8.35 -4.93
C VAL A 405 18.13 -9.46 -5.38
N ARG A 406 17.12 -9.14 -6.20
CA ARG A 406 16.25 -10.16 -6.82
C ARG A 406 17.06 -11.11 -7.73
N ALA A 407 17.95 -10.56 -8.55
CA ALA A 407 18.84 -11.33 -9.42
C ALA A 407 19.80 -12.21 -8.60
N LEU A 408 20.40 -11.66 -7.55
CA LEU A 408 21.25 -12.39 -6.62
C LEU A 408 20.48 -13.56 -5.95
N ALA A 409 19.29 -13.30 -5.46
CA ALA A 409 18.44 -14.34 -4.85
C ALA A 409 18.10 -15.46 -5.86
N SER A 410 17.84 -15.10 -7.13
CA SER A 410 17.60 -16.06 -8.19
C SER A 410 18.85 -16.88 -8.53
N ALA A 411 20.02 -16.26 -8.59
CA ALA A 411 21.29 -16.94 -8.82
C ALA A 411 21.65 -17.91 -7.67
N LEU A 412 21.42 -17.49 -6.41
CA LEU A 412 21.58 -18.36 -5.23
C LEU A 412 20.64 -19.57 -5.30
N ALA A 413 19.38 -19.36 -5.62
CA ALA A 413 18.40 -20.44 -5.71
C ALA A 413 18.72 -21.40 -6.88
N ALA A 414 19.17 -20.90 -8.04
CA ALA A 414 19.61 -21.73 -9.17
C ALA A 414 20.82 -22.61 -8.84
N ALA A 415 21.65 -22.16 -7.90
CA ALA A 415 22.80 -22.90 -7.40
C ALA A 415 22.48 -23.79 -6.18
N ASP A 416 21.20 -23.92 -5.79
CA ASP A 416 20.74 -24.58 -4.56
C ASP A 416 21.42 -24.04 -3.28
N ARG A 417 21.72 -22.74 -3.27
CA ARG A 417 22.40 -22.04 -2.18
C ARG A 417 21.39 -21.35 -1.26
N LYS A 418 21.52 -21.60 0.04
CA LYS A 418 20.67 -21.01 1.09
C LYS A 418 21.38 -19.94 1.92
N ASP A 419 22.42 -19.35 1.39
CA ASP A 419 23.19 -18.30 2.06
C ASP A 419 22.33 -17.04 2.28
N PRO A 420 22.44 -16.34 3.42
CA PRO A 420 21.66 -15.16 3.73
C PRO A 420 22.13 -13.92 2.94
N ILE A 421 21.23 -12.93 2.86
CA ILE A 421 21.45 -11.67 2.16
C ILE A 421 21.40 -10.50 3.13
N LEU A 422 22.45 -9.69 3.13
CA LEU A 422 22.53 -8.39 3.79
C LEU A 422 22.01 -7.30 2.84
N LEU A 423 21.00 -6.59 3.25
CA LEU A 423 20.52 -5.38 2.58
C LEU A 423 21.31 -4.19 3.11
N TYR A 424 22.24 -3.67 2.30
CA TYR A 424 23.07 -2.53 2.64
C TYR A 424 22.70 -1.34 1.77
N ALA A 425 22.30 -0.24 2.38
CA ALA A 425 21.93 0.99 1.69
C ALA A 425 22.76 2.17 2.18
N LYS A 426 23.16 3.05 1.26
CA LYS A 426 23.73 4.36 1.59
C LYS A 426 22.65 5.42 1.50
N ILE A 427 22.71 6.38 2.41
CA ILE A 427 21.72 7.45 2.51
C ILE A 427 22.41 8.79 2.78
N THR A 428 21.76 9.87 2.37
CA THR A 428 22.03 11.23 2.85
C THR A 428 20.88 11.71 3.74
N ASP A 429 21.06 12.83 4.45
CA ASP A 429 20.00 13.40 5.31
C ASP A 429 18.87 14.07 4.46
N SER A 430 18.47 13.47 3.34
CA SER A 430 17.43 13.99 2.46
C SER A 430 16.15 13.15 2.55
N GLU A 431 14.98 13.79 2.43
CA GLU A 431 13.69 13.09 2.38
C GLU A 431 13.62 12.14 1.17
N LYS A 432 14.17 12.56 0.02
CA LYS A 432 14.21 11.75 -1.19
C LYS A 432 14.96 10.44 -0.97
N ASP A 433 16.15 10.48 -0.35
CA ASP A 433 16.95 9.29 -0.09
C ASP A 433 16.27 8.40 0.96
N THR A 434 15.64 9.00 1.98
CA THR A 434 14.85 8.25 2.98
C THR A 434 13.71 7.49 2.30
N LEU A 435 12.96 8.13 1.40
CA LEU A 435 11.89 7.49 0.65
C LEU A 435 12.43 6.41 -0.30
N ARG A 436 13.56 6.67 -0.99
CA ARG A 436 14.19 5.68 -1.88
C ARG A 436 14.65 4.44 -1.13
N VAL A 437 15.42 4.59 -0.07
CA VAL A 437 15.91 3.47 0.74
C VAL A 437 14.76 2.70 1.38
N SER A 438 13.69 3.41 1.77
CA SER A 438 12.48 2.77 2.31
C SER A 438 11.73 1.97 1.24
N ALA A 439 11.68 2.46 0.01
CA ALA A 439 11.11 1.74 -1.12
C ALA A 439 11.97 0.51 -1.48
N ASP A 440 13.29 0.65 -1.55
CA ASP A 440 14.21 -0.43 -1.91
C ASP A 440 14.17 -1.56 -0.88
N ILE A 441 14.43 -1.26 0.39
CA ILE A 441 14.43 -2.26 1.47
C ILE A 441 13.00 -2.81 1.67
N GLY A 442 12.00 -1.92 1.68
CA GLY A 442 10.58 -2.31 1.82
C GLY A 442 10.15 -3.31 0.74
N SER A 443 10.49 -3.06 -0.52
CA SER A 443 10.22 -3.97 -1.65
C SER A 443 10.85 -5.33 -1.42
N LEU A 444 12.13 -5.37 -1.04
CA LEU A 444 12.88 -6.62 -0.87
C LEU A 444 12.35 -7.45 0.30
N VAL A 445 12.10 -6.84 1.45
CA VAL A 445 11.57 -7.59 2.60
C VAL A 445 10.10 -8.00 2.41
N THR A 446 9.34 -7.31 1.57
CA THR A 446 7.99 -7.76 1.17
C THR A 446 8.04 -8.87 0.13
N ASP A 447 9.12 -8.99 -0.64
CA ASP A 447 9.42 -10.15 -1.50
C ASP A 447 9.96 -11.35 -0.70
N GLY A 448 10.13 -11.22 0.62
CA GLY A 448 10.72 -12.23 1.48
C GLY A 448 12.25 -12.34 1.34
N LEU A 449 12.91 -11.30 0.84
CA LEU A 449 14.36 -11.22 0.64
C LEU A 449 15.00 -10.32 1.69
N GLY A 450 16.21 -10.74 2.16
CA GLY A 450 16.97 -10.01 3.17
C GLY A 450 16.86 -10.62 4.56
N ASP A 451 18.03 -10.85 5.16
CA ASP A 451 18.20 -11.47 6.48
C ASP A 451 18.80 -10.49 7.49
N ALA A 452 19.44 -9.44 6.99
CA ALA A 452 19.92 -8.31 7.79
C ALA A 452 19.80 -7.00 6.99
N VAL A 453 19.74 -5.88 7.72
CA VAL A 453 19.68 -4.53 7.16
C VAL A 453 20.75 -3.66 7.82
N VAL A 454 21.53 -2.94 7.01
CA VAL A 454 22.43 -1.87 7.45
C VAL A 454 22.19 -0.65 6.56
N ILE A 455 21.87 0.48 7.19
CA ILE A 455 21.77 1.79 6.53
C ILE A 455 22.98 2.61 6.99
N ASP A 456 23.73 3.18 6.04
CA ASP A 456 24.94 3.94 6.31
C ASP A 456 24.83 5.35 5.71
N GLY A 457 25.21 6.37 6.47
CA GLY A 457 25.34 7.74 5.94
C GLY A 457 24.68 8.85 6.74
N TYR A 458 23.75 8.60 7.66
CA TYR A 458 23.28 9.63 8.57
C TYR A 458 24.41 10.13 9.49
N LYS A 459 24.40 11.44 9.80
CA LYS A 459 25.36 12.05 10.73
C LYS A 459 25.35 11.39 12.11
N ASN A 460 24.16 11.03 12.60
CA ASN A 460 24.00 10.23 13.80
C ASN A 460 23.71 8.78 13.41
N PRO A 461 24.63 7.83 13.63
CA PRO A 461 24.41 6.43 13.25
C PRO A 461 23.18 5.77 13.90
N LYS A 462 22.73 6.26 15.07
CA LYS A 462 21.50 5.76 15.71
C LYS A 462 20.26 6.01 14.85
N ASP A 463 20.21 7.12 14.09
CA ASP A 463 19.08 7.43 13.22
C ASP A 463 18.97 6.44 12.06
N SER A 464 20.11 5.98 11.53
CA SER A 464 20.15 4.90 10.54
C SER A 464 19.56 3.58 11.09
N VAL A 465 19.90 3.23 12.32
CA VAL A 465 19.37 2.03 12.99
C VAL A 465 17.87 2.16 13.22
N ILE A 466 17.42 3.31 13.70
CA ILE A 466 15.99 3.60 13.91
C ILE A 466 15.23 3.51 12.58
N LEU A 467 15.77 4.11 11.51
CA LEU A 467 15.16 4.05 10.18
C LEU A 467 15.04 2.59 9.69
N ALA A 468 16.07 1.77 9.88
CA ALA A 468 16.01 0.36 9.49
C ALA A 468 14.88 -0.40 10.22
N PHE A 469 14.74 -0.22 11.53
CA PHE A 469 13.62 -0.79 12.29
C PHE A 469 12.26 -0.26 11.80
N ASP A 470 12.16 1.04 11.51
CA ASP A 470 10.92 1.64 11.04
C ASP A 470 10.51 1.14 9.65
N ILE A 471 11.47 0.93 8.74
CA ILE A 471 11.21 0.32 7.42
C ILE A 471 10.74 -1.13 7.58
N LEU A 472 11.41 -1.93 8.41
CA LEU A 472 11.00 -3.31 8.67
C LEU A 472 9.58 -3.39 9.25
N GLN A 473 9.22 -2.46 10.13
CA GLN A 473 7.86 -2.36 10.66
C GLN A 473 6.85 -1.89 9.61
N ALA A 474 7.19 -0.85 8.82
CA ALA A 474 6.37 -0.33 7.73
C ALA A 474 6.05 -1.42 6.67
N ALA A 475 7.00 -2.32 6.40
CA ALA A 475 6.85 -3.46 5.49
C ALA A 475 6.22 -4.71 6.15
N TYR A 476 5.73 -4.61 7.40
CA TYR A 476 5.17 -5.73 8.17
C TYR A 476 6.13 -6.91 8.35
N CYS A 477 7.45 -6.65 8.29
CA CYS A 477 8.48 -7.66 8.45
C CYS A 477 8.83 -7.90 9.93
N ARG A 478 8.92 -6.82 10.72
CA ARG A 478 9.29 -6.89 12.13
C ARG A 478 8.62 -5.78 12.92
N ARG A 479 7.98 -6.10 14.05
CA ARG A 479 7.44 -5.11 14.99
C ARG A 479 8.52 -4.68 15.97
N SER A 480 8.70 -3.39 16.15
CA SER A 480 9.69 -2.81 17.08
C SER A 480 9.12 -1.73 17.99
N LYS A 481 7.92 -1.25 17.71
CA LYS A 481 7.14 -0.27 18.49
C LYS A 481 5.65 -0.52 18.28
N THR A 482 4.78 0.18 19.02
CA THR A 482 3.33 0.18 18.78
C THR A 482 3.06 0.52 17.30
N ASN A 483 2.24 -0.30 16.64
CA ASN A 483 1.83 -0.05 15.27
C ASN A 483 0.50 0.70 15.26
N PHE A 484 0.45 1.87 14.60
CA PHE A 484 -0.76 2.65 14.45
C PHE A 484 -1.25 2.56 13.01
N ILE A 485 -2.50 2.14 12.83
CA ILE A 485 -3.20 2.06 11.55
C ILE A 485 -4.27 3.15 11.58
N SER A 486 -4.04 4.29 10.95
CA SER A 486 -4.98 5.41 11.04
C SER A 486 -5.37 5.95 9.67
N CYS A 487 -6.67 6.22 9.51
CA CYS A 487 -7.19 6.72 8.26
C CYS A 487 -6.82 8.22 8.03
N PRO A 488 -6.69 8.63 6.76
CA PRO A 488 -6.26 10.00 6.42
C PRO A 488 -7.37 11.05 6.59
N SER A 489 -8.54 10.67 7.12
CA SER A 489 -9.76 11.48 7.10
C SER A 489 -10.41 11.61 5.71
N CYS A 490 -11.68 11.88 5.71
CA CYS A 490 -12.50 12.22 4.54
C CYS A 490 -13.82 12.82 5.01
N GLY A 491 -14.71 13.21 4.10
CA GLY A 491 -16.03 13.74 4.45
C GLY A 491 -16.96 12.85 5.31
N ARG A 492 -16.53 11.63 5.64
CA ARG A 492 -17.25 10.70 6.54
C ARG A 492 -16.73 10.72 7.99
N THR A 493 -15.56 11.33 8.23
CA THR A 493 -14.92 11.37 9.56
C THR A 493 -15.81 12.08 10.58
N LEU A 494 -15.95 11.52 11.79
CA LEU A 494 -16.93 11.93 12.81
C LEU A 494 -16.30 12.71 13.98
N TYR A 495 -14.96 12.80 14.05
CA TYR A 495 -14.21 13.49 15.09
C TYR A 495 -12.87 14.03 14.53
N ASP A 496 -12.14 14.83 15.28
CA ASP A 496 -10.81 15.29 14.88
C ASP A 496 -9.77 14.16 15.01
N ILE A 497 -9.55 13.44 13.90
CA ILE A 497 -8.68 12.27 13.90
C ILE A 497 -7.21 12.62 14.13
N GLN A 498 -6.76 13.81 13.71
CA GLN A 498 -5.37 14.23 13.91
C GLN A 498 -5.09 14.48 15.40
N GLN A 499 -6.00 15.18 16.07
CA GLN A 499 -5.90 15.43 17.51
C GLN A 499 -5.95 14.12 18.31
N VAL A 500 -6.92 13.26 18.00
CA VAL A 500 -7.09 11.95 18.67
C VAL A 500 -5.88 11.05 18.43
N MET A 501 -5.34 11.01 17.20
CA MET A 501 -4.13 10.26 16.87
C MET A 501 -2.94 10.71 17.73
N GLY A 502 -2.77 12.03 17.92
CA GLY A 502 -1.73 12.58 18.80
C GLY A 502 -1.86 12.08 20.24
N LYS A 503 -3.07 12.14 20.80
CA LYS A 503 -3.36 11.66 22.17
C LYS A 503 -3.13 10.14 22.31
N ILE A 504 -3.60 9.35 21.35
CA ILE A 504 -3.41 7.89 21.34
C ILE A 504 -1.92 7.55 21.21
N LYS A 505 -1.19 8.20 20.30
CA LYS A 505 0.24 7.96 20.14
C LYS A 505 1.03 8.28 21.42
N ALA A 506 0.70 9.37 22.10
CA ALA A 506 1.33 9.74 23.38
C ALA A 506 1.00 8.73 24.50
N ARG A 507 -0.24 8.20 24.54
CA ARG A 507 -0.70 7.31 25.62
C ARG A 507 -0.27 5.85 25.45
N PHE A 508 -0.14 5.36 24.18
CA PHE A 508 0.06 3.95 23.87
C PHE A 508 1.39 3.66 23.16
N GLY A 509 2.20 4.68 22.83
CA GLY A 509 3.42 4.50 22.03
C GLY A 509 4.50 3.63 22.68
N HIS A 510 4.43 3.39 23.98
CA HIS A 510 5.33 2.52 24.74
C HIS A 510 4.96 1.04 24.66
N LEU A 511 3.72 0.71 24.28
CA LEU A 511 3.24 -0.67 24.22
C LEU A 511 4.00 -1.46 23.14
N GLN A 512 4.30 -2.69 23.48
CA GLN A 512 5.04 -3.61 22.60
C GLN A 512 4.08 -4.58 21.94
N ASP A 513 4.38 -4.92 20.68
CA ASP A 513 3.67 -5.96 19.92
C ASP A 513 2.14 -5.76 19.81
N ILE A 514 1.71 -4.50 19.87
CA ILE A 514 0.30 -4.08 19.73
C ILE A 514 0.13 -3.25 18.49
N SER A 515 -0.95 -3.52 17.76
CA SER A 515 -1.45 -2.69 16.66
C SER A 515 -2.77 -2.04 17.07
N ILE A 516 -2.87 -0.71 16.91
CA ILE A 516 -4.09 0.06 17.24
C ILE A 516 -4.61 0.72 15.96
N GLY A 517 -5.86 0.40 15.60
CA GLY A 517 -6.59 1.03 14.50
C GLY A 517 -7.30 2.31 14.98
N ILE A 518 -7.17 3.40 14.23
CA ILE A 518 -7.82 4.69 14.52
C ILE A 518 -8.58 5.12 13.27
N MET A 519 -9.91 4.94 13.30
CA MET A 519 -10.77 5.08 12.13
C MET A 519 -11.85 6.14 12.33
N GLY A 520 -11.94 7.09 11.41
CA GLY A 520 -12.89 8.19 11.50
C GLY A 520 -14.36 7.79 11.41
N CYS A 521 -14.67 6.61 10.83
CA CYS A 521 -16.04 6.11 10.70
C CYS A 521 -16.11 4.59 10.53
N ILE A 522 -17.30 4.01 10.68
CA ILE A 522 -17.54 2.56 10.56
C ILE A 522 -17.66 2.07 9.10
N VAL A 523 -17.63 2.93 8.09
CA VAL A 523 -17.93 2.54 6.70
C VAL A 523 -16.90 1.56 6.15
N ASN A 524 -15.61 1.91 6.24
CA ASN A 524 -14.51 1.03 5.87
C ASN A 524 -13.65 0.65 7.08
N GLY A 525 -13.77 1.42 8.18
CA GLY A 525 -12.86 1.35 9.32
C GLY A 525 -12.61 -0.06 9.84
N PRO A 526 -13.65 -0.85 10.20
CA PRO A 526 -13.46 -2.19 10.73
C PRO A 526 -12.73 -3.14 9.78
N GLY A 527 -12.94 -3.01 8.47
CA GLY A 527 -12.24 -3.80 7.46
C GLY A 527 -10.78 -3.37 7.27
N GLU A 528 -10.55 -2.05 7.18
CA GLU A 528 -9.21 -1.50 6.92
C GLU A 528 -8.25 -1.62 8.11
N MET A 529 -8.80 -1.79 9.34
CA MET A 529 -8.01 -2.09 10.55
C MET A 529 -8.04 -3.57 10.94
N ALA A 530 -8.40 -4.46 10.04
CA ALA A 530 -8.55 -5.89 10.34
C ALA A 530 -7.29 -6.53 10.96
N ASP A 531 -6.10 -5.99 10.64
CA ASP A 531 -4.81 -6.41 11.20
C ASP A 531 -4.48 -5.74 12.55
N ALA A 532 -5.36 -4.86 13.07
CA ALA A 532 -5.17 -4.25 14.38
C ALA A 532 -5.65 -5.18 15.52
N ASP A 533 -4.90 -5.19 16.62
CA ASP A 533 -5.33 -5.91 17.83
C ASP A 533 -6.53 -5.20 18.47
N PHE A 534 -6.50 -3.84 18.48
CA PHE A 534 -7.55 -3.00 19.04
C PHE A 534 -7.92 -1.87 18.08
N GLY A 535 -9.16 -1.40 18.15
CA GLY A 535 -9.65 -0.33 17.29
C GLY A 535 -10.42 0.76 18.03
N TYR A 536 -10.14 2.01 17.65
CA TYR A 536 -10.87 3.22 18.05
C TYR A 536 -11.60 3.77 16.81
N VAL A 537 -12.91 3.63 16.75
CA VAL A 537 -13.69 3.86 15.53
C VAL A 537 -14.85 4.81 15.81
N GLY A 538 -15.00 5.87 14.99
CA GLY A 538 -16.14 6.76 15.06
C GLY A 538 -17.46 6.03 14.79
N GLY A 539 -18.33 5.92 15.80
CA GLY A 539 -19.62 5.24 15.74
C GLY A 539 -20.82 6.16 15.44
N GLY A 540 -20.66 7.46 15.71
CA GLY A 540 -21.63 8.51 15.53
C GLY A 540 -21.07 9.86 16.00
N PRO A 541 -21.77 10.99 15.84
CA PRO A 541 -21.31 12.29 16.34
C PRO A 541 -21.03 12.24 17.85
N GLY A 542 -19.77 12.50 18.26
CA GLY A 542 -19.32 12.47 19.65
C GLY A 542 -19.36 11.07 20.29
N ARG A 543 -19.44 10.02 19.49
CA ARG A 543 -19.54 8.63 19.97
C ARG A 543 -18.53 7.73 19.29
N ILE A 544 -17.87 6.90 20.10
CA ILE A 544 -16.83 5.96 19.69
C ILE A 544 -17.29 4.51 19.94
N THR A 545 -16.82 3.63 19.09
CA THR A 545 -16.91 2.18 19.27
C THR A 545 -15.51 1.60 19.35
N LEU A 546 -15.23 0.80 20.38
CA LEU A 546 -13.97 0.07 20.50
C LEU A 546 -14.12 -1.34 19.93
N PHE A 547 -13.07 -1.75 19.26
CA PHE A 547 -12.97 -3.05 18.60
C PHE A 547 -11.82 -3.87 19.17
N GLU A 548 -11.97 -5.19 19.10
CA GLU A 548 -10.92 -6.19 19.25
C GLU A 548 -10.87 -6.97 17.93
N GLY A 549 -9.80 -6.80 17.15
CA GLY A 549 -9.78 -7.23 15.76
C GLY A 549 -10.95 -6.62 14.96
N LYS A 550 -11.76 -7.47 14.35
CA LYS A 550 -12.97 -7.08 13.59
C LYS A 550 -14.24 -6.98 14.46
N THR A 551 -14.17 -7.33 15.75
CA THR A 551 -15.34 -7.43 16.63
C THR A 551 -15.54 -6.17 17.46
N ALA A 552 -16.72 -5.54 17.36
CA ALA A 552 -17.10 -4.41 18.21
C ALA A 552 -17.39 -4.89 19.63
N VAL A 553 -16.56 -4.49 20.62
CA VAL A 553 -16.65 -4.95 22.02
C VAL A 553 -17.28 -3.93 22.96
N LYS A 554 -17.05 -2.64 22.76
CA LYS A 554 -17.69 -1.56 23.52
C LYS A 554 -18.27 -0.53 22.56
N LYS A 555 -19.56 -0.22 22.63
CA LYS A 555 -20.25 0.67 21.70
C LYS A 555 -20.79 1.92 22.39
N ASN A 556 -20.98 2.98 21.62
CA ASN A 556 -21.65 4.21 22.05
C ASN A 556 -20.95 4.92 23.23
N ILE A 557 -19.60 4.85 23.29
CA ILE A 557 -18.78 5.50 24.32
C ILE A 557 -18.70 7.01 24.01
N PRO A 558 -18.86 7.93 24.99
CA PRO A 558 -18.54 9.34 24.79
C PRO A 558 -17.10 9.52 24.34
N GLU A 559 -16.84 10.44 23.42
CA GLU A 559 -15.50 10.64 22.85
C GLU A 559 -14.47 11.00 23.94
N GLU A 560 -14.87 11.78 24.97
CA GLU A 560 -14.05 12.17 26.09
C GLU A 560 -13.54 11.00 26.94
N ASP A 561 -14.33 9.91 27.04
CA ASP A 561 -14.00 8.73 27.84
C ASP A 561 -13.29 7.63 27.04
N ALA A 562 -13.33 7.70 25.73
CA ALA A 562 -13.01 6.58 24.85
C ALA A 562 -11.54 6.14 24.88
N ILE A 563 -10.60 7.07 25.15
CA ILE A 563 -9.16 6.75 25.28
C ILE A 563 -8.91 5.93 26.56
N GLU A 564 -9.49 6.34 27.69
CA GLU A 564 -9.34 5.59 28.95
C GLU A 564 -10.09 4.23 28.89
N GLU A 565 -11.23 4.17 28.21
CA GLU A 565 -11.90 2.89 27.94
C GLU A 565 -11.07 1.96 27.06
N LEU A 566 -10.27 2.49 26.11
CA LEU A 566 -9.29 1.70 25.36
C LEU A 566 -8.14 1.20 26.25
N VAL A 567 -7.64 2.01 27.19
CA VAL A 567 -6.65 1.59 28.21
C VAL A 567 -7.22 0.43 29.03
N ASN A 568 -8.47 0.59 29.52
CA ASN A 568 -9.16 -0.44 30.32
C ASN A 568 -9.30 -1.74 29.52
N LEU A 569 -9.72 -1.67 28.26
CA LEU A 569 -9.83 -2.83 27.37
C LEU A 569 -8.49 -3.56 27.20
N ILE A 570 -7.39 -2.84 26.96
CA ILE A 570 -6.06 -3.43 26.81
C ILE A 570 -5.58 -4.08 28.12
N LYS A 571 -5.89 -3.45 29.29
CA LYS A 571 -5.62 -4.03 30.62
C LYS A 571 -6.44 -5.29 30.87
N GLU A 572 -7.73 -5.30 30.56
CA GLU A 572 -8.62 -6.46 30.67
C GLU A 572 -8.09 -7.67 29.86
N ARG A 573 -7.36 -7.42 28.76
CA ARG A 573 -6.73 -8.45 27.94
C ARG A 573 -5.30 -8.82 28.36
N GLY A 574 -4.80 -8.24 29.45
CA GLY A 574 -3.45 -8.51 29.95
C GLY A 574 -2.33 -8.03 29.00
N ARG A 575 -2.64 -7.08 28.09
CA ARG A 575 -1.70 -6.57 27.07
C ARG A 575 -1.12 -5.20 27.43
N TRP A 576 -1.55 -4.60 28.52
CA TRP A 576 -1.02 -3.34 29.01
C TRP A 576 0.38 -3.50 29.61
N GLN A 577 1.26 -2.58 29.28
CA GLN A 577 2.58 -2.43 29.87
C GLN A 577 2.66 -1.04 30.51
N GLU A 578 3.21 -0.91 31.69
CA GLU A 578 3.44 0.42 32.25
C GLU A 578 4.56 1.15 31.49
N PRO A 579 4.44 2.48 31.34
CA PRO A 579 5.39 3.31 30.58
C PRO A 579 6.83 3.24 31.07
#